data_948848af840ce0cff23face1b3e1d6b2
#
_entry.id   948848af840ce0cff23face1b3e1d6b2
#
_cell.length_a   1.000
_cell.length_b   1.000
_cell.length_c   1.000
_cell.angle_alpha   90.00
_cell.angle_beta   90.00
_cell.angle_gamma   90.00
#
_symmetry.space_group_name_H-M   'P 1'
#
loop_
_entity.id
_entity.type
_entity.pdbx_description
1 polymer ?
#
loop_
_entity_poly.entity_id
_entity_poly.type
_entity_poly.pdbx_seq_one_letter_code
_entity_poly.pdbx_strand_id
1 'polypeptide(L)'
;MNVPSEMGTGRITQTTTKQGVVLSDWQMCYSSDVNVQGSNNETFLHIIFCLNDGISWNLMKGEHAVSIQKGESCRYKGRGEMEYSCYTKGSNFSFKSIKIPVSYFNQLLNSYFEEQEIAAYEKKLFSSVSKIKTTPSMERLLAELKDFVLYRGGLGYIYLDGKVLELISIYLSEVLELDILVSNSVPLSRTDRASLIEAKRIIDSNLSDAPSCLELSRQVQLSVSKLTKGFVNLFGSPVHSYIINQRLEKAAQLLTETEMTVGQVALSVGYSKPSNFSSAFQRKYGVLPKTYRETQILD
;
A
#
# COMPACT_ATOMS: atom_id res chain seq x y z
N MET A 1 1.98 13.58 22.88
CA MET A 1 2.54 12.69 23.94
C MET A 1 3.92 12.29 23.51
N ASN A 2 4.91 12.34 24.37
CA ASN A 2 6.26 11.84 24.06
C ASN A 2 6.39 10.42 24.60
N VAL A 3 7.18 9.59 23.93
CA VAL A 3 7.56 8.27 24.45
C VAL A 3 8.43 8.48 25.68
N PRO A 4 8.22 7.74 26.80
CA PRO A 4 9.10 7.82 27.97
C PRO A 4 10.56 7.58 27.56
N SER A 5 11.49 8.40 28.06
CA SER A 5 12.92 8.35 27.66
C SER A 5 13.58 6.99 27.93
N GLU A 6 13.07 6.24 28.91
CA GLU A 6 13.51 4.88 29.23
C GLU A 6 13.15 3.85 28.15
N MET A 7 12.07 4.11 27.41
CA MET A 7 11.55 3.21 26.36
C MET A 7 12.12 3.55 24.98
N GLY A 8 12.69 4.74 24.80
CA GLY A 8 13.21 5.18 23.51
C GLY A 8 12.95 6.65 23.23
N THR A 9 12.99 7.02 21.95
CA THR A 9 12.70 8.37 21.48
C THR A 9 11.48 8.35 20.58
N GLY A 10 10.68 9.40 20.64
CA GLY A 10 9.56 9.51 19.72
C GLY A 10 8.49 10.49 20.16
N ARG A 11 7.61 10.77 19.22
CA ARG A 11 6.51 11.71 19.38
C ARG A 11 5.22 11.12 18.80
N ILE A 12 4.15 11.23 19.59
CA ILE A 12 2.79 10.90 19.17
C ILE A 12 1.98 12.18 19.24
N THR A 13 1.46 12.63 18.12
CA THR A 13 0.51 13.74 18.06
C THR A 13 -0.85 13.22 17.66
N GLN A 14 -1.89 13.79 18.27
CA GLN A 14 -3.26 13.42 18.00
C GLN A 14 -4.12 14.68 17.88
N THR A 15 -4.98 14.70 16.89
CA THR A 15 -5.95 15.76 16.66
C THR A 15 -7.30 15.13 16.33
N THR A 16 -8.37 15.70 16.86
CA THR A 16 -9.72 15.21 16.61
C THR A 16 -10.52 16.29 15.88
N THR A 17 -11.17 15.95 14.77
CA THR A 17 -12.04 16.83 14.01
C THR A 17 -13.37 17.05 14.77
N LYS A 18 -14.17 18.00 14.31
CA LYS A 18 -15.53 18.23 14.87
C LYS A 18 -16.46 17.04 14.65
N GLN A 19 -16.22 16.23 13.65
CA GLN A 19 -16.96 15.02 13.33
C GLN A 19 -16.49 13.79 14.12
N GLY A 20 -15.52 13.96 15.03
CA GLY A 20 -14.98 12.88 15.85
C GLY A 20 -13.95 12.02 15.12
N VAL A 21 -13.48 12.40 13.92
CA VAL A 21 -12.37 11.70 13.24
C VAL A 21 -11.09 11.99 13.99
N VAL A 22 -10.40 10.93 14.39
CA VAL A 22 -9.13 11.02 15.13
C VAL A 22 -7.97 10.79 14.17
N LEU A 23 -7.10 11.78 14.06
CA LEU A 23 -5.87 11.76 13.29
C LEU A 23 -4.70 11.62 14.24
N SER A 24 -3.84 10.64 14.02
CA SER A 24 -2.65 10.43 14.86
C SER A 24 -1.42 10.29 13.97
N ASP A 25 -0.34 10.97 14.36
CA ASP A 25 0.99 10.87 13.75
C ASP A 25 1.93 10.25 14.77
N TRP A 26 2.55 9.14 14.39
CA TRP A 26 3.40 8.32 15.25
C TRP A 26 4.81 8.29 14.66
N GLN A 27 5.77 8.70 15.45
CA GLN A 27 7.20 8.64 15.13
C GLN A 27 7.91 8.09 16.36
N MET A 28 8.47 6.90 16.25
CA MET A 28 9.03 6.20 17.42
C MET A 28 10.24 5.36 17.02
N CYS A 29 11.24 5.37 17.91
CA CYS A 29 12.38 4.46 17.88
C CYS A 29 12.58 3.92 19.29
N TYR A 30 12.32 2.64 19.50
CA TYR A 30 12.42 2.02 20.82
C TYR A 30 13.84 1.54 21.13
N SER A 31 14.27 1.69 22.37
CA SER A 31 15.57 1.22 22.88
C SER A 31 15.61 -0.28 23.20
N SER A 32 14.45 -0.93 23.26
CA SER A 32 14.26 -2.37 23.47
C SER A 32 13.03 -2.83 22.69
N ASP A 33 12.85 -4.14 22.52
CA ASP A 33 11.61 -4.69 21.97
C ASP A 33 10.44 -4.34 22.89
N VAL A 34 9.38 -3.79 22.30
CA VAL A 34 8.20 -3.33 23.04
C VAL A 34 6.96 -4.02 22.53
N ASN A 35 6.24 -4.66 23.44
CA ASN A 35 4.92 -5.22 23.17
C ASN A 35 3.86 -4.28 23.72
N VAL A 36 3.02 -3.78 22.81
CA VAL A 36 1.90 -2.89 23.16
C VAL A 36 0.61 -3.67 23.02
N GLN A 37 -0.21 -3.60 24.05
CA GLN A 37 -1.55 -4.15 24.07
C GLN A 37 -2.54 -3.01 24.08
N GLY A 38 -3.50 -3.04 23.16
CA GLY A 38 -4.57 -2.06 23.04
C GLY A 38 -5.90 -2.75 22.76
N SER A 39 -6.99 -2.04 22.92
CA SER A 39 -8.30 -2.49 22.44
C SER A 39 -8.67 -1.71 21.18
N ASN A 40 -9.14 -2.39 20.15
CA ASN A 40 -9.76 -1.71 19.02
C ASN A 40 -11.25 -1.50 19.33
N ASN A 41 -11.70 -0.27 19.15
CA ASN A 41 -13.11 0.04 19.37
C ASN A 41 -13.90 -0.26 18.07
N GLU A 42 -14.96 -1.07 18.18
CA GLU A 42 -15.84 -1.44 17.06
C GLU A 42 -16.56 -0.28 16.39
N THR A 43 -16.58 0.88 17.05
CA THR A 43 -17.24 2.08 16.54
C THR A 43 -16.40 2.87 15.52
N PHE A 44 -15.18 2.40 15.20
CA PHE A 44 -14.29 3.09 14.28
C PHE A 44 -13.88 2.24 13.08
N LEU A 45 -13.85 2.89 11.91
CA LEU A 45 -13.07 2.44 10.76
C LEU A 45 -11.65 2.98 10.92
N HIS A 46 -10.68 2.09 10.96
CA HIS A 46 -9.26 2.41 11.06
C HIS A 46 -8.61 2.40 9.67
N ILE A 47 -7.83 3.42 9.37
CA ILE A 47 -6.93 3.47 8.20
C ILE A 47 -5.54 3.82 8.72
N ILE A 48 -4.56 2.98 8.42
CA ILE A 48 -3.18 3.15 8.86
C ILE A 48 -2.28 3.24 7.62
N PHE A 49 -1.42 4.25 7.56
CA PHE A 49 -0.44 4.48 6.51
C PHE A 49 0.96 4.29 7.08
N CYS A 50 1.72 3.35 6.53
CA CYS A 50 3.10 3.11 6.91
C CYS A 50 4.04 4.03 6.11
N LEU A 51 4.78 4.90 6.81
CA LEU A 51 5.63 5.91 6.19
C LEU A 51 7.11 5.53 6.20
N ASN A 52 7.51 4.61 7.10
CA ASN A 52 8.91 4.18 7.25
C ASN A 52 9.00 2.66 7.46
N ASP A 53 9.76 2.20 8.42
CA ASP A 53 9.89 0.77 8.71
C ASP A 53 8.53 0.11 8.90
N GLY A 54 8.39 -1.12 8.41
CA GLY A 54 7.14 -1.85 8.44
C GLY A 54 6.61 -2.05 9.86
N ILE A 55 5.31 -2.08 10.02
CA ILE A 55 4.63 -2.36 11.28
C ILE A 55 3.78 -3.62 11.17
N SER A 56 3.71 -4.37 12.26
CA SER A 56 2.87 -5.55 12.35
C SER A 56 2.12 -5.59 13.68
N TRP A 57 0.88 -6.08 13.63
CA TRP A 57 0.05 -6.30 14.82
C TRP A 57 -0.91 -7.45 14.60
N ASN A 58 -1.39 -8.03 15.69
CA ASN A 58 -2.39 -9.08 15.68
C ASN A 58 -3.75 -8.52 16.10
N LEU A 59 -4.77 -8.76 15.29
CA LEU A 59 -6.16 -8.32 15.56
C LEU A 59 -6.93 -9.31 16.43
N MET A 60 -6.44 -10.55 16.62
CA MET A 60 -6.99 -11.58 17.48
C MET A 60 -5.86 -12.39 18.10
N LYS A 61 -6.11 -13.08 19.20
CA LYS A 61 -5.12 -14.02 19.79
C LYS A 61 -4.69 -15.08 18.77
N GLY A 62 -3.65 -14.77 18.00
CA GLY A 62 -2.88 -15.75 17.25
C GLY A 62 -3.33 -16.06 15.82
N GLU A 63 -4.47 -15.55 15.32
CA GLU A 63 -5.00 -16.03 14.03
C GLU A 63 -4.76 -15.09 12.82
N HIS A 64 -4.61 -13.80 13.02
CA HIS A 64 -4.44 -12.85 11.90
C HIS A 64 -3.40 -11.77 12.21
N ALA A 65 -2.16 -12.04 11.85
CA ALA A 65 -1.12 -11.01 11.81
C ALA A 65 -1.37 -10.08 10.62
N VAL A 66 -1.56 -8.79 10.89
CA VAL A 66 -1.57 -7.74 9.88
C VAL A 66 -0.19 -7.12 9.85
N SER A 67 0.42 -7.08 8.68
CA SER A 67 1.71 -6.41 8.47
C SER A 67 1.59 -5.48 7.28
N ILE A 68 2.08 -4.25 7.41
CA ILE A 68 2.21 -3.29 6.31
C ILE A 68 3.64 -2.79 6.24
N GLN A 69 4.10 -2.58 5.00
CA GLN A 69 5.43 -2.08 4.69
C GLN A 69 5.36 -0.60 4.31
N LYS A 70 6.52 0.04 4.22
CA LYS A 70 6.64 1.42 3.73
C LYS A 70 5.89 1.61 2.40
N GLY A 71 5.06 2.65 2.33
CA GLY A 71 4.23 2.94 1.16
C GLY A 71 2.98 2.08 1.02
N GLU A 72 2.65 1.30 2.05
CA GLU A 72 1.37 0.59 2.14
C GLU A 72 0.45 1.24 3.16
N SER A 73 -0.83 1.07 2.95
CA SER A 73 -1.87 1.37 3.92
C SER A 73 -2.77 0.17 4.16
N CYS A 74 -3.37 0.13 5.32
CA CYS A 74 -4.30 -0.91 5.73
C CYS A 74 -5.57 -0.29 6.30
N ARG A 75 -6.70 -0.87 5.98
CA ARG A 75 -7.98 -0.53 6.62
C ARG A 75 -8.59 -1.75 7.31
N TYR A 76 -9.26 -1.51 8.40
CA TYR A 76 -10.09 -2.50 9.11
C TYR A 76 -11.12 -1.79 10.00
N LYS A 77 -12.24 -2.45 10.24
CA LYS A 77 -13.19 -2.04 11.26
C LYS A 77 -12.79 -2.66 12.60
N GLY A 78 -12.76 -1.86 13.66
CA GLY A 78 -12.63 -2.37 15.02
C GLY A 78 -13.75 -3.34 15.37
N ARG A 79 -13.45 -4.37 16.15
CA ARG A 79 -14.41 -5.39 16.57
C ARG A 79 -14.54 -5.50 18.10
N GLY A 80 -14.00 -4.53 18.83
CA GLY A 80 -13.94 -4.56 20.30
C GLY A 80 -12.91 -5.53 20.87
N GLU A 81 -12.01 -6.04 20.02
CA GLU A 81 -11.02 -7.04 20.39
C GLU A 81 -9.70 -6.41 20.83
N MET A 82 -8.88 -7.22 21.50
CA MET A 82 -7.54 -6.80 21.90
C MET A 82 -6.58 -6.87 20.71
N GLU A 83 -5.83 -5.80 20.53
CA GLU A 83 -4.73 -5.70 19.55
C GLU A 83 -3.38 -5.87 20.25
N TYR A 84 -2.49 -6.61 19.61
CA TYR A 84 -1.14 -6.84 20.08
C TYR A 84 -0.15 -6.37 19.03
N SER A 85 0.62 -5.35 19.32
CA SER A 85 1.67 -4.83 18.45
C SER A 85 3.04 -5.11 19.05
N CYS A 86 3.97 -5.58 18.22
CA CYS A 86 5.35 -5.77 18.59
C CYS A 86 6.22 -4.80 17.80
N TYR A 87 6.99 -3.99 18.51
CA TYR A 87 7.92 -3.03 17.94
C TYR A 87 9.35 -3.46 18.26
N THR A 88 10.13 -3.71 17.21
CA THR A 88 11.51 -4.19 17.32
C THR A 88 12.46 -3.06 17.72
N LYS A 89 13.42 -3.37 18.59
CA LYS A 89 14.50 -2.46 18.99
C LYS A 89 15.20 -1.86 17.78
N GLY A 90 15.43 -0.55 17.82
CA GLY A 90 16.20 0.21 16.83
C GLY A 90 15.48 0.49 15.52
N SER A 91 14.30 -0.10 15.28
CA SER A 91 13.51 0.22 14.10
C SER A 91 12.86 1.60 14.24
N ASN A 92 12.91 2.37 13.16
CA ASN A 92 12.37 3.72 13.10
C ASN A 92 10.95 3.70 12.55
N PHE A 93 9.98 3.53 13.44
CA PHE A 93 8.57 3.47 13.09
C PHE A 93 8.01 4.85 12.82
N SER A 94 7.41 5.04 11.65
CA SER A 94 6.64 6.23 11.32
C SER A 94 5.38 5.82 10.61
N PHE A 95 4.23 6.15 11.19
CA PHE A 95 2.94 5.88 10.59
C PHE A 95 1.90 6.94 10.97
N LYS A 96 0.93 7.13 10.11
CA LYS A 96 -0.26 7.92 10.39
C LYS A 96 -1.46 7.02 10.51
N SER A 97 -2.30 7.26 11.51
CA SER A 97 -3.57 6.56 11.66
C SER A 97 -4.74 7.53 11.63
N ILE A 98 -5.79 7.12 10.95
CA ILE A 98 -7.05 7.84 10.85
C ILE A 98 -8.14 6.90 11.36
N LYS A 99 -8.82 7.33 12.41
CA LYS A 99 -9.96 6.61 12.99
C LYS A 99 -11.23 7.39 12.68
N ILE A 100 -12.08 6.82 11.86
CA ILE A 100 -13.33 7.44 11.43
C ILE A 100 -14.49 6.80 12.19
N PRO A 101 -15.31 7.56 12.94
CA PRO A 101 -16.51 6.99 13.56
C PRO A 101 -17.39 6.33 12.50
N VAL A 102 -17.80 5.09 12.71
CA VAL A 102 -18.65 4.35 11.75
C VAL A 102 -19.98 5.10 11.53
N SER A 103 -20.52 5.74 12.57
CA SER A 103 -21.73 6.57 12.44
C SER A 103 -21.54 7.74 11.46
N TYR A 104 -20.41 8.45 11.56
CA TYR A 104 -20.09 9.55 10.64
C TYR A 104 -19.83 9.03 9.22
N PHE A 105 -19.12 7.92 9.11
CA PHE A 105 -18.84 7.29 7.81
C PHE A 105 -20.14 6.87 7.10
N ASN A 106 -21.07 6.24 7.83
CA ASN A 106 -22.37 5.86 7.30
C ASN A 106 -23.23 7.09 6.94
N GLN A 107 -23.16 8.17 7.72
CA GLN A 107 -23.80 9.43 7.37
C GLN A 107 -23.26 9.99 6.04
N LEU A 108 -21.94 9.94 5.80
CA LEU A 108 -21.36 10.33 4.52
C LEU A 108 -21.86 9.44 3.38
N LEU A 109 -21.85 8.12 3.55
CA LEU A 109 -22.36 7.21 2.51
C LEU A 109 -23.83 7.52 2.18
N ASN A 110 -24.68 7.65 3.19
CA ASN A 110 -26.11 7.96 3.00
C ASN A 110 -26.36 9.34 2.36
N SER A 111 -25.40 10.28 2.48
CA SER A 111 -25.55 11.62 1.89
C SER A 111 -25.17 11.69 0.41
N TYR A 112 -24.39 10.74 -0.09
CA TYR A 112 -23.79 10.81 -1.43
C TYR A 112 -24.08 9.61 -2.32
N PHE A 113 -24.58 8.48 -1.78
CA PHE A 113 -24.76 7.23 -2.50
C PHE A 113 -26.19 6.70 -2.33
N GLU A 114 -26.62 5.87 -3.27
CA GLU A 114 -27.91 5.18 -3.18
C GLU A 114 -27.80 3.92 -2.30
N GLU A 115 -28.93 3.46 -1.75
CA GLU A 115 -28.98 2.36 -0.78
C GLU A 115 -28.32 1.06 -1.29
N GLN A 116 -28.45 0.75 -2.58
CA GLN A 116 -27.84 -0.44 -3.19
C GLN A 116 -26.31 -0.33 -3.24
N GLU A 117 -25.79 0.86 -3.50
CA GLU A 117 -24.34 1.13 -3.50
C GLU A 117 -23.78 1.08 -2.08
N ILE A 118 -24.50 1.64 -1.10
CA ILE A 118 -24.09 1.64 0.32
C ILE A 118 -23.91 0.23 0.82
N ALA A 119 -24.87 -0.68 0.58
CA ALA A 119 -24.78 -2.07 1.01
C ALA A 119 -23.56 -2.79 0.43
N ALA A 120 -23.22 -2.49 -0.85
CA ALA A 120 -22.03 -3.02 -1.51
C ALA A 120 -20.73 -2.46 -0.88
N TYR A 121 -20.71 -1.16 -0.58
CA TYR A 121 -19.56 -0.49 0.05
C TYR A 121 -19.34 -0.95 1.48
N GLU A 122 -20.39 -1.04 2.29
CA GLU A 122 -20.29 -1.53 3.67
C GLU A 122 -19.74 -2.96 3.73
N LYS A 123 -20.26 -3.86 2.88
CA LYS A 123 -19.77 -5.22 2.78
C LYS A 123 -18.27 -5.24 2.46
N LYS A 124 -17.80 -4.41 1.52
CA LYS A 124 -16.39 -4.34 1.13
C LYS A 124 -15.51 -3.72 2.20
N LEU A 125 -15.95 -2.61 2.78
CA LEU A 125 -15.13 -1.83 3.69
C LEU A 125 -15.02 -2.45 5.09
N PHE A 126 -16.03 -3.21 5.52
CA PHE A 126 -16.12 -3.73 6.89
C PHE A 126 -15.92 -5.23 7.02
N SER A 127 -15.91 -6.00 5.92
CA SER A 127 -15.86 -7.47 5.98
C SER A 127 -14.50 -8.05 6.35
N SER A 128 -13.41 -7.37 5.97
CA SER A 128 -12.05 -7.88 6.18
C SER A 128 -11.02 -6.77 6.27
N VAL A 129 -9.85 -7.13 6.80
CA VAL A 129 -8.65 -6.30 6.70
C VAL A 129 -8.23 -6.23 5.23
N SER A 130 -8.00 -5.03 4.72
CA SER A 130 -7.56 -4.83 3.33
C SER A 130 -6.37 -3.88 3.28
N LYS A 131 -5.44 -4.21 2.40
CA LYS A 131 -4.23 -3.42 2.13
C LYS A 131 -4.28 -2.84 0.74
N ILE A 132 -3.81 -1.61 0.59
CA ILE A 132 -3.56 -0.95 -0.69
C ILE A 132 -2.22 -0.22 -0.65
N LYS A 133 -1.66 0.07 -1.81
CA LYS A 133 -0.50 0.98 -1.91
C LYS A 133 -0.95 2.42 -1.65
N THR A 134 -0.16 3.14 -0.90
CA THR A 134 -0.36 4.57 -0.70
C THR A 134 0.01 5.31 -2.00
N THR A 135 -0.92 6.05 -2.56
CA THR A 135 -0.70 6.79 -3.80
C THR A 135 0.00 8.13 -3.52
N PRO A 136 0.68 8.75 -4.51
CA PRO A 136 1.26 10.08 -4.34
C PRO A 136 0.25 11.15 -3.90
N SER A 137 -1.01 11.03 -4.31
CA SER A 137 -2.08 11.93 -3.88
C SER A 137 -2.40 11.77 -2.40
N MET A 138 -2.43 10.53 -1.89
CA MET A 138 -2.59 10.27 -0.45
C MET A 138 -1.40 10.79 0.35
N GLU A 139 -0.17 10.55 -0.12
CA GLU A 139 1.05 11.03 0.55
C GLU A 139 1.06 12.56 0.69
N ARG A 140 0.70 13.28 -0.38
CA ARG A 140 0.56 14.73 -0.35
C ARG A 140 -0.45 15.17 0.69
N LEU A 141 -1.65 14.61 0.70
CA LEU A 141 -2.69 14.95 1.67
C LEU A 141 -2.27 14.66 3.11
N LEU A 142 -1.63 13.51 3.35
CA LEU A 142 -1.08 13.17 4.67
C LEU A 142 -0.03 14.17 5.14
N ALA A 143 0.76 14.75 4.23
CA ALA A 143 1.71 15.81 4.55
C ALA A 143 0.99 17.13 4.86
N GLU A 144 -0.07 17.47 4.13
CA GLU A 144 -0.85 18.70 4.29
C GLU A 144 -1.71 18.71 5.58
N LEU A 145 -2.06 17.54 6.14
CA LEU A 145 -2.88 17.46 7.37
C LEU A 145 -2.29 18.25 8.56
N LYS A 146 -0.96 18.39 8.64
CA LYS A 146 -0.31 19.16 9.70
C LYS A 146 -0.53 20.68 9.56
N ASP A 147 -0.87 21.16 8.38
CA ASP A 147 -0.95 22.59 8.06
C ASP A 147 -2.20 23.25 8.69
N PHE A 148 -3.10 22.46 9.29
CA PHE A 148 -4.26 22.99 10.01
C PHE A 148 -3.87 23.96 11.13
N VAL A 149 -2.66 23.84 11.67
CA VAL A 149 -2.14 24.74 12.72
C VAL A 149 -1.89 26.16 12.22
N LEU A 150 -1.80 26.35 10.90
CA LEU A 150 -1.63 27.67 10.26
C LEU A 150 -2.92 28.50 10.33
N TYR A 151 -4.06 27.85 10.57
CA TYR A 151 -5.37 28.48 10.64
C TYR A 151 -5.82 28.63 12.09
N ARG A 152 -6.34 29.82 12.45
CA ARG A 152 -6.76 30.10 13.81
C ARG A 152 -8.19 29.62 14.09
N GLY A 153 -8.40 29.05 15.27
CA GLY A 153 -9.73 28.71 15.81
C GLY A 153 -10.52 27.76 14.89
N GLY A 154 -11.75 28.13 14.61
CA GLY A 154 -12.66 27.31 13.79
C GLY A 154 -12.20 27.06 12.36
N LEU A 155 -11.41 27.97 11.77
CA LEU A 155 -10.90 27.80 10.40
C LEU A 155 -9.95 26.60 10.28
N GLY A 156 -9.15 26.32 11.31
CA GLY A 156 -8.30 25.12 11.33
C GLY A 156 -9.11 23.82 11.27
N TYR A 157 -10.25 23.77 11.96
CA TYR A 157 -11.14 22.59 11.89
C TYR A 157 -11.83 22.47 10.53
N ILE A 158 -12.26 23.59 9.90
CA ILE A 158 -12.83 23.56 8.53
C ILE A 158 -11.78 23.02 7.54
N TYR A 159 -10.56 23.51 7.62
CA TYR A 159 -9.45 23.00 6.79
C TYR A 159 -9.24 21.51 7.00
N LEU A 160 -9.16 21.08 8.26
CA LEU A 160 -8.93 19.69 8.63
C LEU A 160 -10.06 18.77 8.15
N ASP A 161 -11.31 19.16 8.37
CA ASP A 161 -12.48 18.41 7.90
C ASP A 161 -12.47 18.29 6.36
N GLY A 162 -12.14 19.36 5.63
CA GLY A 162 -12.00 19.33 4.18
C GLY A 162 -10.91 18.36 3.70
N LYS A 163 -9.74 18.36 4.35
CA LYS A 163 -8.64 17.45 4.02
C LYS A 163 -8.96 15.99 4.35
N VAL A 164 -9.69 15.73 5.42
CA VAL A 164 -10.17 14.39 5.77
C VAL A 164 -11.17 13.89 4.73
N LEU A 165 -12.12 14.72 4.28
CA LEU A 165 -13.06 14.34 3.23
C LEU A 165 -12.35 14.05 1.89
N GLU A 166 -11.38 14.89 1.50
CA GLU A 166 -10.56 14.68 0.31
C GLU A 166 -9.81 13.35 0.39
N LEU A 167 -9.21 13.03 1.54
CA LEU A 167 -8.48 11.78 1.74
C LEU A 167 -9.43 10.56 1.72
N ILE A 168 -10.60 10.65 2.35
CA ILE A 168 -11.62 9.59 2.30
C ILE A 168 -12.04 9.35 0.85
N SER A 169 -12.31 10.41 0.08
CA SER A 169 -12.72 10.31 -1.32
C SER A 169 -11.66 9.59 -2.17
N ILE A 170 -10.39 10.00 -2.07
CA ILE A 170 -9.29 9.37 -2.81
C ILE A 170 -9.11 7.91 -2.33
N TYR A 171 -9.16 7.67 -1.03
CA TYR A 171 -9.01 6.32 -0.49
C TYR A 171 -10.13 5.37 -0.96
N LEU A 172 -11.36 5.85 -0.95
CA LEU A 172 -12.51 5.07 -1.45
C LEU A 172 -12.41 4.80 -2.94
N SER A 173 -12.00 5.78 -3.74
CA SER A 173 -11.83 5.59 -5.19
C SER A 173 -10.81 4.50 -5.48
N GLU A 174 -9.66 4.49 -4.80
CA GLU A 174 -8.63 3.44 -4.97
C GLU A 174 -9.15 2.06 -4.55
N VAL A 175 -9.87 2.00 -3.42
CA VAL A 175 -10.48 0.74 -2.95
C VAL A 175 -11.55 0.24 -3.93
N LEU A 176 -12.35 1.16 -4.49
CA LEU A 176 -13.43 0.83 -5.41
C LEU A 176 -12.90 0.51 -6.82
N GLU A 177 -11.90 1.23 -7.32
CA GLU A 177 -11.26 0.95 -8.61
C GLU A 177 -10.55 -0.40 -8.61
N LEU A 178 -9.84 -0.74 -7.54
CA LEU A 178 -9.28 -2.07 -7.35
C LEU A 178 -10.36 -3.15 -7.42
N ASP A 179 -11.55 -2.86 -6.91
CA ASP A 179 -12.67 -3.79 -6.92
C ASP A 179 -13.43 -3.82 -8.24
N ILE A 180 -13.50 -2.74 -9.00
CA ILE A 180 -14.01 -2.76 -10.38
C ILE A 180 -13.11 -3.65 -11.24
N LEU A 181 -11.80 -3.58 -11.05
CA LEU A 181 -10.84 -4.49 -11.67
C LEU A 181 -11.05 -5.94 -11.20
N VAL A 182 -11.38 -6.15 -9.92
CA VAL A 182 -11.63 -7.48 -9.34
C VAL A 182 -13.06 -7.98 -9.61
N SER A 183 -14.10 -7.12 -9.57
CA SER A 183 -15.50 -7.54 -9.84
C SER A 183 -15.78 -7.80 -11.32
N ASN A 184 -14.98 -7.25 -12.23
CA ASN A 184 -14.86 -7.71 -13.59
C ASN A 184 -14.02 -9.01 -13.70
N SER A 185 -13.64 -9.63 -12.58
CA SER A 185 -12.93 -10.90 -12.59
C SER A 185 -13.87 -12.01 -13.05
N VAL A 186 -13.55 -12.59 -14.17
CA VAL A 186 -14.11 -13.87 -14.60
C VAL A 186 -13.85 -14.86 -13.46
N PRO A 187 -14.87 -15.63 -13.00
CA PRO A 187 -14.65 -16.65 -11.96
C PRO A 187 -13.52 -17.59 -12.41
N LEU A 188 -12.44 -17.61 -11.62
CA LEU A 188 -11.28 -18.43 -11.94
C LEU A 188 -11.52 -19.86 -11.42
N SER A 189 -11.58 -20.83 -12.33
CA SER A 189 -11.57 -22.25 -12.00
C SER A 189 -10.21 -22.66 -11.41
N ARG A 190 -10.12 -23.87 -10.86
CA ARG A 190 -8.83 -24.44 -10.45
C ARG A 190 -7.83 -24.50 -11.60
N THR A 191 -8.29 -24.86 -12.78
CA THR A 191 -7.48 -24.91 -13.99
C THR A 191 -7.02 -23.52 -14.42
N ASP A 192 -7.89 -22.50 -14.37
CA ASP A 192 -7.51 -21.12 -14.66
C ASP A 192 -6.42 -20.61 -13.73
N ARG A 193 -6.53 -20.91 -12.42
CA ARG A 193 -5.47 -20.54 -11.44
C ARG A 193 -4.15 -21.22 -11.76
N ALA A 194 -4.14 -22.50 -12.10
CA ALA A 194 -2.95 -23.22 -12.52
C ALA A 194 -2.33 -22.61 -13.77
N SER A 195 -3.14 -22.27 -14.78
CA SER A 195 -2.72 -21.58 -16.00
C SER A 195 -2.12 -20.19 -15.71
N LEU A 196 -2.67 -19.43 -14.76
CA LEU A 196 -2.13 -18.13 -14.36
C LEU A 196 -0.80 -18.24 -13.61
N ILE A 197 -0.65 -19.25 -12.76
CA ILE A 197 0.64 -19.55 -12.08
C ILE A 197 1.69 -19.94 -13.12
N GLU A 198 1.32 -20.74 -14.11
CA GLU A 198 2.20 -21.10 -15.21
C GLU A 198 2.56 -19.88 -16.08
N ALA A 199 1.60 -18.98 -16.36
CA ALA A 199 1.88 -17.72 -17.04
C ALA A 199 2.93 -16.88 -16.31
N LYS A 200 2.82 -16.78 -14.99
CA LYS A 200 3.83 -16.11 -14.15
C LYS A 200 5.19 -16.79 -14.25
N ARG A 201 5.24 -18.13 -14.18
CA ARG A 201 6.47 -18.90 -14.30
C ARG A 201 7.17 -18.68 -15.65
N ILE A 202 6.39 -18.63 -16.75
CA ILE A 202 6.91 -18.35 -18.09
C ILE A 202 7.55 -16.95 -18.15
N ILE A 203 6.91 -15.94 -17.57
CA ILE A 203 7.45 -14.58 -17.50
C ILE A 203 8.75 -14.57 -16.69
N ASP A 204 8.74 -15.16 -15.50
CA ASP A 204 9.90 -15.15 -14.58
C ASP A 204 11.12 -15.89 -15.18
N SER A 205 10.88 -16.92 -15.99
CA SER A 205 11.95 -17.67 -16.65
C SER A 205 12.57 -16.95 -17.87
N ASN A 206 11.87 -15.97 -18.46
CA ASN A 206 12.35 -15.26 -19.65
C ASN A 206 12.02 -13.76 -19.61
N LEU A 207 12.49 -13.07 -18.57
CA LEU A 207 12.20 -11.65 -18.36
C LEU A 207 12.72 -10.74 -19.47
N SER A 208 13.89 -11.06 -20.05
CA SER A 208 14.50 -10.26 -21.12
C SER A 208 13.68 -10.27 -22.41
N ASP A 209 13.04 -11.40 -22.71
CA ASP A 209 12.21 -11.60 -23.89
C ASP A 209 10.84 -12.18 -23.50
N ALA A 210 10.18 -11.49 -22.56
CA ALA A 210 8.90 -11.92 -22.05
C ALA A 210 7.83 -11.90 -23.17
N PRO A 211 7.04 -12.98 -23.31
CA PRO A 211 6.03 -13.07 -24.36
C PRO A 211 4.95 -11.98 -24.21
N SER A 212 4.39 -11.54 -25.32
CA SER A 212 3.23 -10.65 -25.31
C SER A 212 2.02 -11.32 -24.62
N CYS A 213 1.05 -10.52 -24.17
CA CYS A 213 -0.18 -11.06 -23.57
C CYS A 213 -0.92 -12.03 -24.49
N LEU A 214 -0.84 -11.83 -25.82
CA LEU A 214 -1.46 -12.71 -26.78
C LEU A 214 -0.73 -14.07 -26.88
N GLU A 215 0.59 -14.06 -26.95
CA GLU A 215 1.41 -15.26 -26.95
C GLU A 215 1.29 -16.03 -25.65
N LEU A 216 1.38 -15.31 -24.53
CA LEU A 216 1.23 -15.89 -23.18
C LEU A 216 -0.13 -16.56 -23.01
N SER A 217 -1.21 -15.90 -23.48
CA SER A 217 -2.57 -16.44 -23.39
C SER A 217 -2.73 -17.75 -24.14
N ARG A 218 -2.09 -17.86 -25.32
CA ARG A 218 -2.08 -19.09 -26.13
C ARG A 218 -1.27 -20.20 -25.43
N GLN A 219 -0.11 -19.89 -24.86
CA GLN A 219 0.73 -20.86 -24.17
C GLN A 219 0.04 -21.49 -22.97
N VAL A 220 -0.73 -20.67 -22.22
CA VAL A 220 -1.42 -21.13 -21.00
C VAL A 220 -2.90 -21.47 -21.21
N GLN A 221 -3.35 -21.49 -22.48
CA GLN A 221 -4.71 -21.85 -22.89
C GLN A 221 -5.81 -21.02 -22.21
N LEU A 222 -5.56 -19.72 -22.04
CA LEU A 222 -6.54 -18.75 -21.56
C LEU A 222 -6.88 -17.76 -22.68
N SER A 223 -8.10 -17.21 -22.64
CA SER A 223 -8.36 -16.01 -23.46
C SER A 223 -7.54 -14.82 -22.92
N VAL A 224 -7.18 -13.87 -23.79
CA VAL A 224 -6.43 -12.65 -23.37
C VAL A 224 -7.16 -11.93 -22.23
N SER A 225 -8.50 -11.81 -22.31
CA SER A 225 -9.31 -11.20 -21.26
C SER A 225 -9.21 -11.97 -19.92
N LYS A 226 -9.24 -13.30 -19.99
CA LYS A 226 -9.14 -14.16 -18.80
C LYS A 226 -7.74 -14.10 -18.18
N LEU A 227 -6.70 -14.09 -19.03
CA LEU A 227 -5.31 -13.91 -18.60
C LEU A 227 -5.12 -12.56 -17.91
N THR A 228 -5.48 -11.44 -18.57
CA THR A 228 -5.20 -10.10 -18.04
C THR A 228 -5.97 -9.81 -16.76
N LYS A 229 -7.25 -10.13 -16.71
CA LYS A 229 -8.10 -9.93 -15.53
C LYS A 229 -7.71 -10.91 -14.40
N GLY A 230 -7.47 -12.17 -14.73
CA GLY A 230 -7.07 -13.18 -13.76
C GLY A 230 -5.69 -12.92 -13.18
N PHE A 231 -4.76 -12.40 -13.98
CA PHE A 231 -3.42 -12.05 -13.52
C PHE A 231 -3.46 -10.92 -12.49
N VAL A 232 -4.24 -9.87 -12.73
CA VAL A 232 -4.49 -8.80 -11.74
C VAL A 232 -5.12 -9.37 -10.47
N ASN A 233 -6.14 -10.22 -10.62
CA ASN A 233 -6.83 -10.83 -9.48
C ASN A 233 -5.88 -11.67 -8.60
N LEU A 234 -4.99 -12.46 -9.23
CA LEU A 234 -4.15 -13.41 -8.50
C LEU A 234 -2.83 -12.79 -7.99
N PHE A 235 -2.26 -11.82 -8.75
CA PHE A 235 -0.92 -11.25 -8.49
C PHE A 235 -0.93 -9.74 -8.20
N GLY A 236 -2.11 -9.11 -8.17
CA GLY A 236 -2.28 -7.71 -7.76
C GLY A 236 -1.78 -6.66 -8.76
N SER A 237 -1.34 -7.06 -9.97
CA SER A 237 -0.85 -6.13 -10.98
C SER A 237 -1.09 -6.63 -12.41
N PRO A 238 -1.25 -5.73 -13.39
CA PRO A 238 -1.30 -6.12 -14.81
C PRO A 238 -0.01 -6.84 -15.24
N VAL A 239 -0.13 -7.77 -16.21
CA VAL A 239 1.00 -8.55 -16.75
C VAL A 239 2.18 -7.65 -17.17
N HIS A 240 1.91 -6.57 -17.90
CA HIS A 240 2.95 -5.64 -18.36
C HIS A 240 3.66 -4.93 -17.19
N SER A 241 2.90 -4.47 -16.20
CA SER A 241 3.46 -3.82 -15.00
C SER A 241 4.29 -4.80 -14.17
N TYR A 242 3.85 -6.05 -14.07
CA TYR A 242 4.59 -7.13 -13.43
C TYR A 242 5.95 -7.34 -14.11
N ILE A 243 5.97 -7.50 -15.44
CA ILE A 243 7.21 -7.68 -16.22
C ILE A 243 8.18 -6.51 -16.00
N ILE A 244 7.68 -5.26 -16.10
CA ILE A 244 8.52 -4.07 -15.86
C ILE A 244 9.12 -4.10 -14.44
N ASN A 245 8.31 -4.39 -13.43
CA ASN A 245 8.77 -4.45 -12.05
C ASN A 245 9.86 -5.50 -11.83
N GLN A 246 9.67 -6.71 -12.38
CA GLN A 246 10.65 -7.79 -12.26
C GLN A 246 11.96 -7.48 -13.01
N ARG A 247 11.86 -6.85 -14.20
CA ARG A 247 13.04 -6.38 -14.93
C ARG A 247 13.85 -5.36 -14.12
N LEU A 248 13.18 -4.41 -13.47
CA LEU A 248 13.85 -3.39 -12.67
C LEU A 248 14.45 -3.97 -11.38
N GLU A 249 13.80 -4.95 -10.75
CA GLU A 249 14.35 -5.67 -9.59
C GLU A 249 15.61 -6.45 -9.99
N LYS A 250 15.54 -7.21 -11.09
CA LYS A 250 16.70 -7.91 -11.61
C LYS A 250 17.83 -6.96 -12.00
N ALA A 251 17.49 -5.80 -12.59
CA ALA A 251 18.49 -4.79 -12.93
C ALA A 251 19.17 -4.21 -11.68
N ALA A 252 18.43 -3.97 -10.60
CA ALA A 252 19.00 -3.49 -9.33
C ALA A 252 20.02 -4.49 -8.77
N GLN A 253 19.70 -5.79 -8.82
CA GLN A 253 20.66 -6.85 -8.44
C GLN A 253 21.92 -6.83 -9.33
N LEU A 254 21.75 -6.79 -10.66
CA LEU A 254 22.89 -6.78 -11.58
C LEU A 254 23.78 -5.54 -11.42
N LEU A 255 23.19 -4.40 -11.10
CA LEU A 255 23.92 -3.17 -10.84
C LEU A 255 24.81 -3.25 -9.60
N THR A 256 24.43 -4.02 -8.59
CA THR A 256 25.18 -4.19 -7.34
C THR A 256 26.12 -5.38 -7.35
N GLU A 257 25.75 -6.45 -8.05
CA GLU A 257 26.47 -7.74 -7.99
C GLU A 257 27.47 -7.92 -9.15
N THR A 258 27.43 -7.04 -10.18
CA THR A 258 28.26 -7.21 -11.38
C THR A 258 28.91 -5.92 -11.85
N GLU A 259 30.00 -6.06 -12.63
CA GLU A 259 30.71 -4.96 -13.31
C GLU A 259 30.05 -4.54 -14.65
N MET A 260 28.85 -5.03 -14.97
CA MET A 260 28.15 -4.68 -16.20
C MET A 260 27.89 -3.18 -16.28
N THR A 261 28.09 -2.56 -17.42
CA THR A 261 27.70 -1.16 -17.62
C THR A 261 26.18 -1.00 -17.54
N VAL A 262 25.70 0.21 -17.23
CA VAL A 262 24.25 0.50 -17.18
C VAL A 262 23.54 0.12 -18.49
N GLY A 263 24.22 0.32 -19.64
CA GLY A 263 23.71 -0.08 -20.95
C GLY A 263 23.60 -1.60 -21.11
N GLN A 264 24.60 -2.34 -20.65
CA GLN A 264 24.57 -3.81 -20.66
C GLN A 264 23.49 -4.36 -19.74
N VAL A 265 23.34 -3.80 -18.55
CA VAL A 265 22.24 -4.17 -17.62
C VAL A 265 20.88 -3.90 -18.27
N ALA A 266 20.69 -2.74 -18.89
CA ALA A 266 19.43 -2.41 -19.57
C ALA A 266 19.07 -3.47 -20.63
N LEU A 267 20.03 -3.83 -21.48
CA LEU A 267 19.84 -4.84 -22.53
C LEU A 267 19.57 -6.23 -21.94
N SER A 268 20.33 -6.64 -20.91
CA SER A 268 20.20 -7.96 -20.30
C SER A 268 18.83 -8.20 -19.64
N VAL A 269 18.17 -7.13 -19.18
CA VAL A 269 16.82 -7.21 -18.61
C VAL A 269 15.70 -6.89 -19.60
N GLY A 270 16.04 -6.74 -20.90
CA GLY A 270 15.08 -6.64 -22.00
C GLY A 270 14.62 -5.22 -22.35
N TYR A 271 15.40 -4.19 -22.05
CA TYR A 271 15.18 -2.83 -22.56
C TYR A 271 16.00 -2.61 -23.84
N SER A 272 15.33 -2.34 -24.94
CA SER A 272 15.99 -2.02 -26.22
C SER A 272 16.69 -0.66 -26.23
N LYS A 273 16.25 0.27 -25.37
CA LYS A 273 16.83 1.63 -25.25
C LYS A 273 17.23 1.90 -23.80
N PRO A 274 18.53 2.14 -23.52
CA PRO A 274 19.01 2.46 -22.16
C PRO A 274 18.36 3.71 -21.53
N SER A 275 17.92 4.67 -22.35
CA SER A 275 17.19 5.86 -21.86
C SER A 275 15.85 5.50 -21.23
N ASN A 276 15.09 4.58 -21.86
CA ASN A 276 13.81 4.13 -21.33
C ASN A 276 14.01 3.34 -20.01
N PHE A 277 15.05 2.54 -19.94
CA PHE A 277 15.46 1.85 -18.73
C PHE A 277 15.77 2.84 -17.61
N SER A 278 16.66 3.82 -17.87
CA SER A 278 17.07 4.81 -16.86
C SER A 278 15.88 5.60 -16.30
N SER A 279 14.95 6.00 -17.16
CA SER A 279 13.72 6.69 -16.74
C SER A 279 12.79 5.81 -15.90
N ALA A 280 12.63 4.53 -16.30
CA ALA A 280 11.80 3.59 -15.55
C ALA A 280 12.45 3.24 -14.19
N PHE A 281 13.77 3.07 -14.16
CA PHE A 281 14.53 2.78 -12.96
C PHE A 281 14.46 3.94 -11.97
N GLN A 282 14.70 5.16 -12.42
CA GLN A 282 14.60 6.37 -11.59
C GLN A 282 13.19 6.55 -11.01
N ARG A 283 12.15 6.26 -11.78
CA ARG A 283 10.75 6.30 -11.29
C ARG A 283 10.50 5.31 -10.16
N LYS A 284 11.13 4.12 -10.20
CA LYS A 284 10.96 3.08 -9.19
C LYS A 284 11.83 3.30 -7.95
N TYR A 285 13.10 3.66 -8.15
CA TYR A 285 14.10 3.73 -7.07
C TYR A 285 14.46 5.16 -6.64
N GLY A 286 13.90 6.18 -7.28
CA GLY A 286 14.13 7.60 -6.95
C GLY A 286 15.45 8.16 -7.46
N VAL A 287 16.40 7.32 -7.88
CA VAL A 287 17.74 7.69 -8.35
C VAL A 287 18.07 7.04 -9.68
N LEU A 288 19.02 7.62 -10.41
CA LEU A 288 19.51 7.04 -11.67
C LEU A 288 20.28 5.73 -11.41
N PRO A 289 20.30 4.78 -12.37
CA PRO A 289 21.00 3.48 -12.22
C PRO A 289 22.49 3.63 -11.84
N LYS A 290 23.16 4.64 -12.37
CA LYS A 290 24.56 4.91 -12.05
C LYS A 290 24.73 5.31 -10.58
N THR A 291 23.92 6.25 -10.11
CA THR A 291 23.93 6.72 -8.71
C THR A 291 23.54 5.57 -7.76
N TYR A 292 22.57 4.75 -8.14
CA TYR A 292 22.16 3.58 -7.36
C TYR A 292 23.33 2.63 -7.10
N ARG A 293 24.14 2.32 -8.13
CA ARG A 293 25.36 1.52 -7.99
C ARG A 293 26.37 2.16 -7.05
N GLU A 294 26.64 3.46 -7.22
CA GLU A 294 27.63 4.19 -6.41
C GLU A 294 27.26 4.21 -4.92
N THR A 295 25.97 4.32 -4.58
CA THR A 295 25.51 4.33 -3.20
C THR A 295 25.56 2.97 -2.51
N GLN A 296 25.39 1.87 -3.25
CA GLN A 296 25.41 0.52 -2.67
C GLN A 296 26.81 -0.07 -2.51
N ILE A 297 27.85 0.53 -3.14
CA ILE A 297 29.26 0.11 -2.97
C ILE A 297 29.89 0.77 -1.72
N LEU A 298 29.24 1.79 -1.14
CA LEU A 298 29.75 2.53 0.02
C LEU A 298 29.21 2.02 1.37
N ASP A 299 28.27 1.07 1.36
CA ASP A 299 27.77 0.34 2.53
C ASP A 299 28.36 -1.09 2.59
#